data_44442b0f4a4caf6dabb8a5dc4467ed09
#
_entry.id   44442b0f4a4caf6dabb8a5dc4467ed09
#
_cell.length_a   1.000
_cell.length_b   1.000
_cell.length_c   1.000
_cell.angle_alpha   90.00
_cell.angle_beta   90.00
_cell.angle_gamma   90.00
#
_symmetry.space_group_name_H-M   'P 1'
#
loop_
_entity.id
_entity.type
_entity.pdbx_description
1 polymer ?
#
loop_
_entity_poly.entity_id
_entity_poly.type
_entity_poly.pdbx_seq_one_letter_code
_entity_poly.pdbx_strand_id
1 'polypeptide(L)'
;MSSLQPYSMQEADLMIPSHWQDQSLNIFKIPPGDDHQGASLVITRDSQKGTQSLDAYIETQLKQAEAQLTGFELHKRERFTHQDRAAAWLEYTWMMEKRRELLLRQVFYDLGSQALICTLTTTRHDIAHHDAVWRKVMSSLVLAAR
;
A
#
# COMPACT_ATOMS: atom_id res chain seq x y z
N MET A 1 -8.18 -31.33 11.47
CA MET A 1 -9.34 -30.59 10.89
C MET A 1 -9.29 -29.15 11.35
N SER A 2 -9.47 -28.25 10.42
CA SER A 2 -9.59 -26.84 10.77
C SER A 2 -11.01 -26.54 11.21
N SER A 3 -11.12 -25.75 12.28
CA SER A 3 -12.41 -25.23 12.72
C SER A 3 -12.84 -24.08 11.80
N LEU A 4 -14.13 -23.81 11.77
CA LEU A 4 -14.68 -22.65 11.10
C LEU A 4 -14.56 -21.42 12.00
N GLN A 5 -14.32 -20.27 11.39
CA GLN A 5 -14.31 -18.99 12.09
C GLN A 5 -15.15 -17.98 11.31
N PRO A 6 -15.75 -17.00 12.02
CA PRO A 6 -16.52 -15.97 11.33
C PRO A 6 -15.61 -15.06 10.49
N TYR A 7 -16.12 -14.65 9.35
CA TYR A 7 -15.48 -13.70 8.46
C TYR A 7 -16.52 -12.69 7.99
N SER A 8 -16.21 -11.40 8.13
CA SER A 8 -17.13 -10.32 7.78
C SER A 8 -16.62 -9.59 6.55
N MET A 9 -17.52 -9.43 5.59
CA MET A 9 -17.32 -8.57 4.42
C MET A 9 -18.30 -7.40 4.51
N GLN A 10 -18.16 -6.46 3.60
CA GLN A 10 -19.07 -5.32 3.55
C GLN A 10 -20.52 -5.74 3.33
N GLU A 11 -20.76 -6.78 2.51
CA GLU A 11 -22.09 -7.21 2.08
C GLU A 11 -22.63 -8.40 2.88
N ALA A 12 -21.78 -9.13 3.59
CA ALA A 12 -22.19 -10.40 4.18
C ALA A 12 -21.21 -10.90 5.23
N ASP A 13 -21.69 -11.80 6.05
CA ASP A 13 -20.89 -12.58 6.97
C ASP A 13 -20.92 -14.03 6.56
N LEU A 14 -19.82 -14.74 6.76
CA LEU A 14 -19.76 -16.16 6.47
C LEU A 14 -18.80 -16.86 7.43
N MET A 15 -18.86 -18.19 7.42
CA MET A 15 -17.94 -19.01 8.21
C MET A 15 -16.95 -19.67 7.27
N ILE A 16 -15.66 -19.50 7.56
CA ILE A 16 -14.58 -20.09 6.76
C ILE A 16 -13.67 -20.94 7.64
N PRO A 17 -13.01 -21.98 7.04
CA PRO A 17 -12.00 -22.72 7.79
C PRO A 17 -10.87 -21.82 8.29
N SER A 18 -10.42 -22.08 9.51
CA SER A 18 -9.43 -21.20 10.16
C SER A 18 -8.06 -21.20 9.49
N HIS A 19 -7.75 -22.21 8.65
CA HIS A 19 -6.48 -22.29 7.94
C HIS A 19 -6.48 -21.54 6.61
N TRP A 20 -7.63 -21.06 6.15
CA TRP A 20 -7.68 -20.23 4.95
C TRP A 20 -7.04 -18.88 5.24
N GLN A 21 -6.28 -18.36 4.28
CA GLN A 21 -5.57 -17.10 4.41
C GLN A 21 -6.36 -16.00 3.70
N ASP A 22 -6.71 -14.96 4.45
CA ASP A 22 -7.35 -13.79 3.90
C ASP A 22 -6.32 -12.96 3.14
N GLN A 23 -6.47 -12.87 1.82
CA GLN A 23 -5.62 -12.05 0.96
C GLN A 23 -6.40 -10.87 0.39
N SER A 24 -7.32 -10.36 1.17
CA SER A 24 -8.15 -9.24 0.76
C SER A 24 -7.32 -8.01 0.45
N LEU A 25 -7.78 -7.26 -0.54
CA LEU A 25 -7.23 -5.95 -0.85
C LEU A 25 -8.37 -4.98 -1.13
N ASN A 26 -8.11 -3.70 -0.94
CA ASN A 26 -9.07 -2.65 -1.21
C ASN A 26 -8.54 -1.79 -2.34
N ILE A 27 -9.35 -1.61 -3.38
CA ILE A 27 -8.99 -0.80 -4.54
C ILE A 27 -9.98 0.35 -4.68
N PHE A 28 -9.45 1.57 -4.68
CA PHE A 28 -10.25 2.78 -4.91
C PHE A 28 -9.79 3.41 -6.21
N LYS A 29 -10.71 3.60 -7.14
CA LYS A 29 -10.47 4.35 -8.37
C LYS A 29 -10.71 5.82 -8.11
N ILE A 30 -9.72 6.63 -8.48
CA ILE A 30 -9.86 8.09 -8.44
C ILE A 30 -10.15 8.53 -9.86
N PRO A 31 -11.36 9.06 -10.14
CA PRO A 31 -11.74 9.38 -11.52
C PRO A 31 -10.89 10.51 -12.10
N PRO A 32 -10.73 10.54 -13.44
CA PRO A 32 -10.04 11.65 -14.07
C PRO A 32 -10.88 12.94 -14.01
N GLY A 33 -10.20 14.08 -14.08
CA GLY A 33 -10.81 15.38 -14.22
C GLY A 33 -10.46 15.99 -15.57
N ASP A 34 -10.80 17.28 -15.74
CA ASP A 34 -10.58 17.98 -17.02
C ASP A 34 -9.12 18.18 -17.34
N ASP A 35 -8.28 18.30 -16.30
CA ASP A 35 -6.85 18.64 -16.44
C ASP A 35 -5.92 17.56 -15.86
N HIS A 36 -6.44 16.39 -15.47
CA HIS A 36 -5.63 15.32 -14.91
C HIS A 36 -6.24 13.96 -15.23
N GLN A 37 -5.37 12.97 -15.27
CA GLN A 37 -5.78 11.57 -15.41
C GLN A 37 -6.23 11.00 -14.07
N GLY A 38 -6.99 9.91 -14.13
CA GLY A 38 -7.35 9.18 -12.94
C GLY A 38 -6.15 8.54 -12.28
N ALA A 39 -6.32 8.15 -11.02
CA ALA A 39 -5.33 7.46 -10.24
C ALA A 39 -5.98 6.28 -9.52
N SER A 40 -5.19 5.51 -8.80
CA SER A 40 -5.71 4.42 -7.97
C SER A 40 -5.04 4.43 -6.61
N LEU A 41 -5.81 4.08 -5.59
CA LEU A 41 -5.30 3.79 -4.26
C LEU A 41 -5.59 2.32 -3.97
N VAL A 42 -4.55 1.55 -3.71
CA VAL A 42 -4.66 0.12 -3.40
C VAL A 42 -4.11 -0.10 -2.01
N ILE A 43 -4.91 -0.77 -1.17
CA ILE A 43 -4.50 -1.12 0.19
C ILE A 43 -4.37 -2.63 0.26
N THR A 44 -3.18 -3.09 0.60
CA THR A 44 -2.84 -4.51 0.67
C THR A 44 -2.26 -4.86 2.04
N ARG A 45 -2.26 -6.14 2.35
CA ARG A 45 -1.65 -6.69 3.57
C ARG A 45 -0.63 -7.73 3.15
N ASP A 46 0.55 -7.69 3.75
CA ASP A 46 1.61 -8.64 3.42
C ASP A 46 2.09 -9.35 4.69
N SER A 47 1.71 -10.62 4.82
CA SER A 47 2.12 -11.46 5.94
C SER A 47 3.56 -11.95 5.83
N GLN A 48 4.19 -11.81 4.67
CA GLN A 48 5.59 -12.21 4.49
C GLN A 48 6.55 -11.31 5.25
N LYS A 49 6.09 -10.14 5.70
CA LYS A 49 6.90 -9.34 6.62
C LYS A 49 7.31 -10.18 7.84
N GLY A 50 6.37 -10.94 8.41
CA GLY A 50 6.66 -11.75 9.60
C GLY A 50 7.17 -10.88 10.74
N THR A 51 8.11 -11.41 11.51
CA THR A 51 8.68 -10.73 12.68
C THR A 51 9.84 -9.80 12.36
N GLN A 52 10.26 -9.70 11.11
CA GLN A 52 11.35 -8.79 10.76
C GLN A 52 10.95 -7.33 10.98
N SER A 53 11.93 -6.45 11.12
CA SER A 53 11.67 -5.02 11.25
C SER A 53 11.06 -4.46 9.98
N LEU A 54 10.32 -3.34 10.10
CA LEU A 54 9.76 -2.68 8.93
C LEU A 54 10.87 -2.24 7.97
N ASP A 55 12.01 -1.76 8.48
CA ASP A 55 13.14 -1.37 7.64
C ASP A 55 13.70 -2.54 6.83
N ALA A 56 13.88 -3.70 7.47
CA ALA A 56 14.39 -4.88 6.77
C ALA A 56 13.41 -5.35 5.71
N TYR A 57 12.12 -5.31 6.01
CA TYR A 57 11.07 -5.64 5.05
C TYR A 57 11.11 -4.69 3.85
N ILE A 58 11.18 -3.39 4.08
CA ILE A 58 11.22 -2.38 3.02
C ILE A 58 12.48 -2.55 2.16
N GLU A 59 13.63 -2.82 2.76
CA GLU A 59 14.86 -3.08 2.01
C GLU A 59 14.67 -4.21 1.00
N THR A 60 14.03 -5.31 1.41
CA THR A 60 13.73 -6.43 0.53
C THR A 60 12.78 -6.01 -0.60
N GLN A 61 11.73 -5.24 -0.26
CA GLN A 61 10.78 -4.75 -1.25
C GLN A 61 11.45 -3.84 -2.29
N LEU A 62 12.33 -2.95 -1.85
CA LEU A 62 13.05 -2.05 -2.75
C LEU A 62 14.00 -2.80 -3.68
N LYS A 63 14.71 -3.82 -3.17
CA LYS A 63 15.56 -4.65 -4.00
C LYS A 63 14.78 -5.40 -5.07
N GLN A 64 13.61 -5.92 -4.72
CA GLN A 64 12.74 -6.59 -5.68
C GLN A 64 12.22 -5.61 -6.74
N ALA A 65 11.81 -4.42 -6.31
CA ALA A 65 11.33 -3.40 -7.24
C ALA A 65 12.44 -2.98 -8.22
N GLU A 66 13.65 -2.74 -7.72
CA GLU A 66 14.79 -2.38 -8.56
C GLU A 66 15.10 -3.46 -9.60
N ALA A 67 14.96 -4.74 -9.20
CA ALA A 67 15.23 -5.86 -10.11
C ALA A 67 14.12 -6.08 -11.14
N GLN A 68 12.88 -5.76 -10.83
CA GLN A 68 11.71 -6.12 -11.64
C GLN A 68 11.12 -4.96 -12.42
N LEU A 69 11.31 -3.72 -11.96
CA LEU A 69 10.67 -2.56 -12.58
C LEU A 69 11.68 -1.80 -13.45
N THR A 70 11.35 -1.65 -14.72
CA THR A 70 12.19 -0.94 -15.68
C THR A 70 12.31 0.53 -15.30
N GLY A 71 13.54 1.04 -15.26
CA GLY A 71 13.79 2.45 -14.95
C GLY A 71 13.40 2.86 -13.54
N PHE A 72 13.41 1.92 -12.62
CA PHE A 72 13.09 2.20 -11.22
C PHE A 72 14.01 3.26 -10.64
N GLU A 73 13.42 4.25 -9.98
CA GLU A 73 14.15 5.34 -9.34
C GLU A 73 13.45 5.74 -8.05
N LEU A 74 14.16 5.58 -6.92
CA LEU A 74 13.63 5.94 -5.60
C LEU A 74 13.86 7.44 -5.37
N HIS A 75 12.80 8.18 -5.08
CA HIS A 75 12.87 9.62 -4.87
C HIS A 75 12.76 10.02 -3.41
N LYS A 76 12.07 9.23 -2.59
CA LYS A 76 11.84 9.58 -1.19
C LYS A 76 11.69 8.33 -0.36
N ARG A 77 12.33 8.34 0.82
CA ARG A 77 12.18 7.30 1.83
C ARG A 77 12.26 7.96 3.19
N GLU A 78 11.16 7.94 3.94
CA GLU A 78 11.09 8.54 5.28
C GLU A 78 10.47 7.55 6.26
N ARG A 79 10.97 7.57 7.49
CA ARG A 79 10.37 6.84 8.61
C ARG A 79 9.53 7.80 9.41
N PHE A 80 8.45 7.28 9.98
CA PHE A 80 7.64 8.04 10.94
C PHE A 80 6.94 7.06 11.88
N THR A 81 6.22 7.60 12.83
CA THR A 81 5.43 6.81 13.78
C THR A 81 3.97 7.21 13.63
N HIS A 82 3.10 6.21 13.60
CA HIS A 82 1.66 6.40 13.52
C HIS A 82 0.99 5.53 14.58
N GLN A 83 0.31 6.15 15.55
CA GLN A 83 -0.31 5.43 16.68
C GLN A 83 0.66 4.48 17.38
N ASP A 84 1.88 4.97 17.66
CA ASP A 84 2.97 4.22 18.31
C ASP A 84 3.50 3.03 17.49
N ARG A 85 3.11 2.90 16.22
CA ARG A 85 3.61 1.88 15.31
C ARG A 85 4.60 2.46 14.33
N ALA A 86 5.62 1.68 13.99
CA ALA A 86 6.57 2.06 12.95
C ALA A 86 5.86 2.18 11.62
N ALA A 87 6.18 3.21 10.87
CA ALA A 87 5.63 3.48 9.55
C ALA A 87 6.71 4.03 8.64
N ALA A 88 6.45 4.00 7.34
CA ALA A 88 7.40 4.52 6.36
C ALA A 88 6.65 5.03 5.14
N TRP A 89 7.24 6.03 4.51
CA TRP A 89 6.73 6.64 3.28
C TRP A 89 7.80 6.46 2.20
N LEU A 90 7.42 5.85 1.08
CA LEU A 90 8.26 5.71 -0.10
C LEU A 90 7.61 6.43 -1.28
N GLU A 91 8.45 6.98 -2.14
CA GLU A 91 8.00 7.53 -3.41
C GLU A 91 9.02 7.15 -4.48
N TYR A 92 8.55 6.53 -5.55
CA TYR A 92 9.41 6.09 -6.64
C TYR A 92 8.68 6.17 -7.97
N THR A 93 9.47 6.17 -9.04
CA THR A 93 8.97 6.12 -10.42
C THR A 93 9.55 4.91 -11.13
N TRP A 94 8.82 4.43 -12.13
CA TRP A 94 9.30 3.41 -13.02
C TRP A 94 8.62 3.54 -14.39
N MET A 95 9.17 2.88 -15.38
CA MET A 95 8.69 3.00 -16.76
C MET A 95 7.90 1.76 -17.14
N MET A 96 6.62 1.94 -17.43
CA MET A 96 5.81 0.89 -18.04
C MET A 96 6.15 0.76 -19.53
N GLU A 97 5.54 -0.23 -20.18
CA GLU A 97 5.62 -0.39 -21.63
C GLU A 97 5.29 0.92 -22.35
N LYS A 98 5.92 1.15 -23.52
CA LYS A 98 5.74 2.35 -24.34
C LYS A 98 6.23 3.64 -23.67
N ARG A 99 7.22 3.53 -22.79
CA ARG A 99 7.85 4.67 -22.10
C ARG A 99 6.88 5.50 -21.27
N ARG A 100 5.87 4.86 -20.72
CA ARG A 100 4.93 5.52 -19.81
C ARG A 100 5.49 5.47 -18.40
N GLU A 101 5.83 6.63 -17.85
CA GLU A 101 6.31 6.72 -16.48
C GLU A 101 5.14 6.72 -15.51
N LEU A 102 5.26 5.90 -14.45
CA LEU A 102 4.34 5.91 -13.32
C LEU A 102 5.07 6.40 -12.08
N LEU A 103 4.37 7.15 -11.25
CA LEU A 103 4.82 7.56 -9.93
C LEU A 103 3.97 6.84 -8.89
N LEU A 104 4.65 6.15 -7.97
CA LEU A 104 4.01 5.45 -6.87
C LEU A 104 4.42 6.08 -5.55
N ARG A 105 3.42 6.30 -4.71
CA ARG A 105 3.59 6.78 -3.35
C ARG A 105 3.03 5.73 -2.43
N GLN A 106 3.88 5.17 -1.57
CA GLN A 106 3.50 4.06 -0.68
C GLN A 106 3.70 4.46 0.76
N VAL A 107 2.73 4.11 1.60
CA VAL A 107 2.87 4.21 3.04
C VAL A 107 2.72 2.83 3.62
N PHE A 108 3.68 2.46 4.46
CA PHE A 108 3.77 1.16 5.11
C PHE A 108 3.53 1.33 6.60
N TYR A 109 2.69 0.45 7.17
CA TYR A 109 2.44 0.41 8.61
C TYR A 109 2.82 -0.97 9.14
N ASP A 110 3.61 -0.99 10.20
CA ASP A 110 4.02 -2.23 10.85
C ASP A 110 2.91 -2.69 11.79
N LEU A 111 2.23 -3.78 11.43
CA LEU A 111 1.18 -4.38 12.25
C LEU A 111 1.68 -5.56 13.10
N GLY A 112 3.00 -5.71 13.24
CA GLY A 112 3.61 -6.83 13.95
C GLY A 112 3.95 -7.97 13.01
N SER A 113 3.00 -8.88 12.78
CA SER A 113 3.21 -10.04 11.91
C SER A 113 3.04 -9.74 10.42
N GLN A 114 2.46 -8.60 10.08
CA GLN A 114 2.22 -8.21 8.68
C GLN A 114 2.42 -6.72 8.51
N ALA A 115 2.54 -6.31 7.25
CA ALA A 115 2.56 -4.90 6.87
C ALA A 115 1.24 -4.53 6.20
N LEU A 116 0.71 -3.36 6.54
CA LEU A 116 -0.38 -2.73 5.80
C LEU A 116 0.25 -1.74 4.83
N ILE A 117 -0.09 -1.84 3.56
CA ILE A 117 0.54 -1.05 2.50
C ILE A 117 -0.52 -0.27 1.74
N CYS A 118 -0.41 1.04 1.72
CA CYS A 118 -1.30 1.92 0.96
C CYS A 118 -0.50 2.49 -0.21
N THR A 119 -0.93 2.18 -1.44
CA THR A 119 -0.21 2.56 -2.66
C THR A 119 -1.06 3.45 -3.54
N LEU A 120 -0.64 4.69 -3.73
CA LEU A 120 -1.20 5.61 -4.71
C LEU A 120 -0.39 5.49 -5.99
N THR A 121 -1.06 5.20 -7.11
CA THR A 121 -0.43 5.14 -8.44
C THR A 121 -0.95 6.29 -9.28
N THR A 122 -0.03 7.13 -9.75
CA THR A 122 -0.33 8.31 -10.55
C THR A 122 0.84 8.61 -11.49
N THR A 123 1.00 9.87 -11.91
CA THR A 123 2.11 10.33 -12.74
C THR A 123 2.76 11.56 -12.12
N ARG A 124 3.97 11.92 -12.58
CA ARG A 124 4.62 13.18 -12.14
C ARG A 124 3.75 14.39 -12.42
N HIS A 125 3.06 14.35 -13.54
CA HIS A 125 2.20 15.48 -13.96
C HIS A 125 1.03 15.65 -13.01
N ASP A 126 0.44 14.54 -12.54
CA ASP A 126 -0.82 14.59 -11.79
C ASP A 126 -0.65 14.53 -10.28
N ILE A 127 0.54 14.21 -9.77
CA ILE A 127 0.75 14.03 -8.32
C ILE A 127 0.38 15.29 -7.53
N ALA A 128 0.68 16.47 -8.05
CA ALA A 128 0.36 17.74 -7.38
C ALA A 128 -1.15 17.90 -7.19
N HIS A 129 -1.94 17.43 -8.16
CA HIS A 129 -3.39 17.46 -8.07
C HIS A 129 -3.92 16.56 -6.96
N HIS A 130 -3.30 15.39 -6.77
CA HIS A 130 -3.77 14.40 -5.79
C HIS A 130 -3.19 14.59 -4.39
N ASP A 131 -2.14 15.39 -4.23
CA ASP A 131 -1.37 15.45 -2.98
C ASP A 131 -2.20 15.87 -1.78
N ALA A 132 -3.00 16.92 -1.89
CA ALA A 132 -3.76 17.44 -0.77
C ALA A 132 -4.80 16.43 -0.27
N VAL A 133 -5.51 15.78 -1.19
CA VAL A 133 -6.51 14.76 -0.85
C VAL A 133 -5.82 13.53 -0.27
N TRP A 134 -4.71 13.09 -0.87
CA TRP A 134 -3.91 11.99 -0.37
C TRP A 134 -3.52 12.21 1.11
N ARG A 135 -2.99 13.39 1.42
CA ARG A 135 -2.57 13.71 2.79
C ARG A 135 -3.73 13.68 3.77
N LYS A 136 -4.90 14.18 3.36
CA LYS A 136 -6.10 14.12 4.19
C LYS A 136 -6.57 12.69 4.41
N VAL A 137 -6.58 11.88 3.37
CA VAL A 137 -6.97 10.47 3.47
C VAL A 137 -6.03 9.73 4.42
N MET A 138 -4.72 9.89 4.24
CA MET A 138 -3.75 9.18 5.07
C MET A 138 -3.75 9.67 6.52
N SER A 139 -3.97 10.96 6.76
CA SER A 139 -4.07 11.46 8.15
C SER A 139 -5.36 11.02 8.84
N SER A 140 -6.38 10.62 8.10
CA SER A 140 -7.61 10.07 8.68
C SER A 140 -7.50 8.60 9.06
N LEU A 141 -6.45 7.92 8.63
CA LEU A 141 -6.30 6.48 8.85
C LEU A 141 -6.09 6.19 10.34
N VAL A 142 -6.94 5.32 10.87
CA VAL A 142 -6.83 4.85 12.25
C VAL A 142 -6.68 3.35 12.23
N LEU A 143 -5.55 2.87 12.75
CA LEU A 143 -5.28 1.45 12.82
C LEU A 143 -6.12 0.81 13.91
N ALA A 144 -6.67 -0.37 13.60
CA ALA A 144 -7.46 -1.10 14.59
C ALA A 144 -6.58 -1.54 15.76
N ALA A 145 -7.08 -1.39 16.97
CA ALA A 145 -6.43 -1.90 18.17
C ALA A 145 -6.70 -3.41 18.26
N ARG A 146 -5.67 -4.21 18.02
CA ARG A 146 -5.78 -5.67 18.06
C ARG A 146 -4.62 -6.30 18.81
#